data_27f08d28c3613a382c91e079323f44e4
#
_entry.id   27f08d28c3613a382c91e079323f44e4
#
_cell.length_a   1.000
_cell.length_b   1.000
_cell.length_c   1.000
_cell.angle_alpha   90.00
_cell.angle_beta   90.00
_cell.angle_gamma   90.00
#
_symmetry.space_group_name_H-M   'P 1'
#
loop_
_entity.id
_entity.type
_entity.pdbx_description
1 polymer ?
#
loop_
_entity_poly.entity_id
_entity_poly.type
_entity_poly.pdbx_seq_one_letter_code
_entity_poly.pdbx_strand_id
1 'polypeptide(L)'
;MEQETIRFKQQDNDVFVYGYPELKDCKGVLAGDGMAFFFGDGWRNYELHIANTLTGKIRKLSTTAGELLVDDDGIDYDEIAKICENGIGNARAKAIRYAGINRWDGFKDGLCAISWMLYPDGRYFADSDGFGMEDNDEEEVYAIIDTDLNIVEPFRPIKDVANYLKELRNKKHKTLTNKQNISMKTRIFNLIIIDESGSMQSIKKEAIDSVNETIQTIRSAQKKHQDQEHYVSLVTFNDDVKTVYECVPVDEVKELTAKTYQPDCCTALYDAMGISLNALRKKVAEDDKVLVTVVTDGYENASKEYSGKAIKALVDELKAKGWVFAYIGANQDVEAVAATISITNVMQFDATPLGTAAMGARVASARGRLFDRIADCCFSAAEANEDFFDEEK
;
A
#
# COMPACT_ATOMS: atom_id res chain seq x y z
N MET A 1 10.24 -9.07 38.79
CA MET A 1 11.52 -8.84 38.12
C MET A 1 11.17 -8.04 36.87
N GLU A 2 11.57 -6.77 36.83
CA GLU A 2 11.42 -5.95 35.63
C GLU A 2 12.29 -6.59 34.54
N GLN A 3 11.70 -6.90 33.39
CA GLN A 3 12.44 -7.31 32.20
C GLN A 3 13.30 -6.11 31.78
N GLU A 4 14.62 -6.22 31.94
CA GLU A 4 15.54 -5.21 31.43
C GLU A 4 15.32 -5.08 29.91
N THR A 5 15.06 -3.86 29.44
CA THR A 5 14.86 -3.58 28.02
C THR A 5 16.17 -3.80 27.27
N ILE A 6 16.18 -4.67 26.29
CA ILE A 6 17.35 -4.92 25.41
C ILE A 6 17.73 -3.63 24.70
N ARG A 7 19.01 -3.26 24.78
CA ARG A 7 19.56 -2.06 24.13
C ARG A 7 20.86 -2.38 23.42
N PHE A 8 21.07 -1.75 22.28
CA PHE A 8 22.30 -1.89 21.51
C PHE A 8 23.08 -0.58 21.50
N LYS A 9 24.39 -0.66 21.56
CA LYS A 9 25.31 0.46 21.40
C LYS A 9 26.33 0.11 20.34
N GLN A 10 26.38 0.90 19.27
CA GLN A 10 27.39 0.77 18.23
C GLN A 10 28.60 1.64 18.56
N GLN A 11 29.79 1.09 18.35
CA GLN A 11 31.07 1.80 18.39
C GLN A 11 31.90 1.33 17.19
N ASP A 12 32.06 2.19 16.20
CA ASP A 12 32.63 1.85 14.88
C ASP A 12 31.87 0.68 14.21
N ASN A 13 32.53 -0.44 13.95
CA ASN A 13 31.93 -1.67 13.41
C ASN A 13 31.46 -2.65 14.49
N ASP A 14 31.68 -2.30 15.76
CA ASP A 14 31.35 -3.18 16.89
C ASP A 14 29.99 -2.83 17.46
N VAL A 15 29.26 -3.85 17.89
CA VAL A 15 27.96 -3.73 18.52
C VAL A 15 28.01 -4.38 19.90
N PHE A 16 27.55 -3.66 20.92
CA PHE A 16 27.42 -4.14 22.29
C PHE A 16 25.95 -4.23 22.65
N VAL A 17 25.56 -5.30 23.35
CA VAL A 17 24.19 -5.51 23.81
C VAL A 17 24.09 -5.40 25.32
N TYR A 18 23.03 -4.75 25.80
CA TYR A 18 22.71 -4.59 27.23
C TYR A 18 21.33 -5.16 27.49
N GLY A 19 21.14 -5.77 28.65
CA GLY A 19 19.86 -6.39 29.00
C GLY A 19 19.65 -7.80 28.43
N TYR A 20 20.71 -8.41 27.86
CA TYR A 20 20.70 -9.80 27.41
C TYR A 20 21.88 -10.56 28.03
N PRO A 21 21.63 -11.35 29.11
CA PRO A 21 22.71 -11.93 29.94
C PRO A 21 23.68 -12.82 29.18
N GLU A 22 23.22 -13.58 28.20
CA GLU A 22 24.06 -14.49 27.41
C GLU A 22 25.13 -13.77 26.57
N LEU A 23 24.93 -12.49 26.28
CA LEU A 23 25.82 -11.68 25.45
C LEU A 23 26.42 -10.49 26.22
N LYS A 24 26.39 -10.52 27.58
CA LYS A 24 26.79 -9.38 28.41
C LYS A 24 28.19 -8.83 28.14
N ASP A 25 29.12 -9.71 27.81
CA ASP A 25 30.53 -9.37 27.57
C ASP A 25 30.93 -9.68 26.10
N CYS A 26 29.96 -10.02 25.27
CA CYS A 26 30.21 -10.35 23.87
C CYS A 26 30.21 -9.09 22.99
N LYS A 27 31.13 -9.11 22.04
CA LYS A 27 31.26 -8.10 21.01
C LYS A 27 30.66 -8.62 19.71
N GLY A 28 29.65 -7.95 19.22
CA GLY A 28 29.04 -8.25 17.94
C GLY A 28 29.65 -7.45 16.80
N VAL A 29 29.38 -7.87 15.59
CA VAL A 29 29.80 -7.20 14.34
C VAL A 29 28.57 -6.81 13.55
N LEU A 30 28.55 -5.61 12.99
CA LEU A 30 27.49 -5.19 12.07
C LEU A 30 27.40 -6.12 10.88
N ALA A 31 26.19 -6.50 10.53
CA ALA A 31 25.90 -7.47 9.47
C ALA A 31 25.09 -6.90 8.30
N GLY A 32 24.85 -5.59 8.28
CA GLY A 32 23.98 -4.92 7.29
C GLY A 32 22.52 -4.85 7.71
N ASP A 33 21.73 -4.01 7.05
CA ASP A 33 20.28 -3.84 7.25
C ASP A 33 19.83 -3.68 8.73
N GLY A 34 20.65 -3.05 9.58
CA GLY A 34 20.37 -2.92 11.00
C GLY A 34 20.55 -4.21 11.82
N MET A 35 21.22 -5.20 11.26
CA MET A 35 21.48 -6.50 11.88
C MET A 35 22.90 -6.58 12.43
N ALA A 36 23.10 -7.41 13.45
CA ALA A 36 24.40 -7.70 14.04
C ALA A 36 24.54 -9.19 14.32
N PHE A 37 25.77 -9.69 14.18
CA PHE A 37 26.16 -11.05 14.58
C PHE A 37 27.00 -11.01 15.83
N PHE A 38 26.70 -11.93 16.78
CA PHE A 38 27.48 -12.19 17.96
C PHE A 38 27.89 -13.66 17.93
N PHE A 39 29.18 -13.90 17.95
CA PHE A 39 29.74 -15.24 18.00
C PHE A 39 30.14 -15.57 19.44
N GLY A 40 29.88 -16.78 19.89
CA GLY A 40 30.33 -17.27 21.21
C GLY A 40 31.86 -17.38 21.30
N ASP A 41 32.39 -17.35 22.52
CA ASP A 41 33.83 -17.45 22.78
C ASP A 41 34.40 -18.80 22.34
N GLY A 42 35.44 -18.76 21.55
CA GLY A 42 36.27 -19.92 21.25
C GLY A 42 36.56 -20.17 19.77
N TRP A 43 37.57 -20.98 19.50
CA TRP A 43 38.03 -21.41 18.18
C TRP A 43 36.99 -22.22 17.39
N ARG A 44 35.87 -22.53 18.03
CA ARG A 44 34.77 -23.30 17.44
C ARG A 44 33.49 -22.52 17.63
N ASN A 45 33.05 -21.82 16.59
CA ASN A 45 31.83 -21.04 16.63
C ASN A 45 30.60 -21.96 16.60
N TYR A 46 30.24 -22.53 17.73
CA TYR A 46 29.06 -23.38 17.88
C TYR A 46 27.78 -22.57 18.10
N GLU A 47 27.91 -21.30 18.42
CA GLU A 47 26.80 -20.44 18.73
C GLU A 47 26.89 -19.14 17.96
N LEU A 48 25.80 -18.79 17.27
CA LEU A 48 25.61 -17.52 16.61
C LEU A 48 24.34 -16.89 17.12
N HIS A 49 24.46 -15.70 17.69
CA HIS A 49 23.28 -14.87 17.94
C HIS A 49 23.16 -13.84 16.84
N ILE A 50 21.96 -13.73 16.26
CA ILE A 50 21.61 -12.74 15.27
C ILE A 50 20.67 -11.76 15.93
N ALA A 51 21.02 -10.49 15.89
CA ALA A 51 20.22 -9.44 16.49
C ALA A 51 19.74 -8.42 15.45
N ASN A 52 18.48 -8.05 15.52
CA ASN A 52 17.98 -6.87 14.86
C ASN A 52 18.09 -5.69 15.82
N THR A 53 19.03 -4.79 15.58
CA THR A 53 19.36 -3.67 16.48
C THR A 53 18.28 -2.59 16.51
N LEU A 54 17.38 -2.57 15.51
CA LEU A 54 16.28 -1.62 15.41
C LEU A 54 15.05 -2.08 16.21
N THR A 55 14.75 -3.38 16.20
CA THR A 55 13.57 -3.94 16.86
C THR A 55 13.87 -4.55 18.24
N GLY A 56 15.14 -4.77 18.56
CA GLY A 56 15.55 -5.41 19.81
C GLY A 56 15.42 -6.94 19.81
N LYS A 57 14.99 -7.56 18.70
CA LYS A 57 14.87 -9.02 18.61
C LYS A 57 16.23 -9.68 18.49
N ILE A 58 16.42 -10.79 19.21
CA ILE A 58 17.63 -11.64 19.12
C ILE A 58 17.19 -13.09 18.87
N ARG A 59 17.87 -13.77 17.97
CA ARG A 59 17.73 -15.21 17.73
C ARG A 59 19.07 -15.89 17.89
N LYS A 60 19.08 -16.91 18.73
CA LYS A 60 20.23 -17.79 18.90
C LYS A 60 20.12 -18.96 17.94
N LEU A 61 21.20 -19.20 17.19
CA LEU A 61 21.44 -20.42 16.47
C LEU A 61 22.61 -21.12 17.15
N SER A 62 22.41 -22.32 17.66
CA SER A 62 23.47 -23.07 18.30
C SER A 62 23.65 -24.40 17.63
N THR A 63 24.93 -24.77 17.39
CA THR A 63 25.32 -26.12 17.14
C THR A 63 26.00 -26.64 18.40
N THR A 64 25.33 -27.40 19.21
CA THR A 64 26.06 -28.25 20.16
C THR A 64 26.68 -29.38 19.33
N ALA A 65 27.92 -29.72 19.64
CA ALA A 65 28.58 -30.90 19.09
C ALA A 65 27.77 -32.16 19.46
N GLY A 66 26.78 -32.46 18.63
CA GLY A 66 25.85 -33.56 18.77
C GLY A 66 25.66 -34.18 17.41
N GLU A 67 25.71 -35.44 17.35
CA GLU A 67 25.54 -36.27 16.20
C GLU A 67 24.26 -35.88 15.46
N LEU A 68 24.34 -35.40 14.22
CA LEU A 68 23.23 -35.23 13.31
C LEU A 68 23.00 -36.56 12.57
N LEU A 69 21.74 -36.86 12.28
CA LEU A 69 21.36 -38.12 11.66
C LEU A 69 21.87 -38.21 10.23
N VAL A 70 22.72 -39.21 9.98
CA VAL A 70 22.88 -39.80 8.69
C VAL A 70 22.35 -41.22 8.85
N ASP A 71 21.35 -41.61 8.09
CA ASP A 71 20.96 -42.97 7.95
C ASP A 71 21.65 -43.61 6.69
N ASP A 72 21.38 -44.88 6.47
CA ASP A 72 21.96 -45.62 5.34
C ASP A 72 21.50 -45.06 3.96
N ASP A 73 20.49 -44.19 3.95
CA ASP A 73 19.92 -43.56 2.74
C ASP A 73 20.47 -42.14 2.47
N GLY A 74 21.26 -41.56 3.41
CA GLY A 74 21.88 -40.24 3.25
C GLY A 74 21.52 -39.22 4.32
N ILE A 75 21.71 -37.93 3.99
CA ILE A 75 21.42 -36.82 4.90
C ILE A 75 19.94 -36.45 4.81
N ASP A 76 19.17 -36.56 5.91
CA ASP A 76 17.81 -36.04 6.01
C ASP A 76 17.82 -34.52 6.26
N TYR A 77 17.77 -33.76 5.19
CA TYR A 77 17.75 -32.29 5.25
C TYR A 77 16.48 -31.73 5.90
N ASP A 78 15.34 -32.44 5.82
CA ASP A 78 14.08 -32.00 6.44
C ASP A 78 14.14 -32.13 7.96
N GLU A 79 14.83 -33.14 8.47
CA GLU A 79 15.07 -33.30 9.90
C GLU A 79 16.11 -32.30 10.40
N ILE A 80 17.16 -32.03 9.64
CA ILE A 80 18.12 -30.95 9.92
C ILE A 80 17.39 -29.60 10.01
N ALA A 81 16.50 -29.31 9.09
CA ALA A 81 15.70 -28.07 9.10
C ALA A 81 14.88 -27.94 10.38
N LYS A 82 14.18 -28.99 10.81
CA LYS A 82 13.41 -29.02 12.06
C LYS A 82 14.29 -28.84 13.30
N ILE A 83 15.46 -29.41 13.31
CA ILE A 83 16.44 -29.26 14.37
C ILE A 83 16.94 -27.82 14.45
N CYS A 84 17.25 -27.21 13.30
CA CYS A 84 17.72 -25.84 13.23
C CYS A 84 16.63 -24.81 13.62
N GLU A 85 15.37 -25.09 13.35
CA GLU A 85 14.24 -24.25 13.79
C GLU A 85 14.09 -24.22 15.32
N ASN A 86 14.38 -25.34 16.00
CA ASN A 86 14.19 -25.51 17.45
C ASN A 86 15.47 -25.38 18.29
N GLY A 87 16.62 -25.13 17.64
CA GLY A 87 17.93 -25.20 18.27
C GLY A 87 18.47 -26.64 18.30
N ILE A 88 19.73 -26.80 17.90
CA ILE A 88 20.37 -28.12 17.70
C ILE A 88 20.63 -28.88 19.01
N GLY A 89 20.32 -28.28 20.16
CA GLY A 89 20.70 -28.80 21.49
C GLY A 89 20.12 -30.14 21.92
N ASN A 90 19.16 -30.74 21.20
CA ASN A 90 18.46 -31.95 21.69
C ASN A 90 18.25 -33.03 20.64
N ALA A 91 18.88 -32.97 19.48
CA ALA A 91 18.72 -34.02 18.50
C ALA A 91 19.49 -35.28 18.87
N ARG A 92 18.82 -36.39 18.90
CA ARG A 92 19.44 -37.73 18.89
C ARG A 92 19.97 -38.00 17.50
N ALA A 93 21.07 -37.39 17.19
CA ALA A 93 21.66 -37.51 15.87
C ALA A 93 22.72 -38.62 15.86
N LYS A 94 22.64 -39.52 14.94
CA LYS A 94 23.73 -40.45 14.61
C LYS A 94 24.54 -39.81 13.52
N ALA A 95 25.81 -39.46 13.82
CA ALA A 95 26.90 -39.39 12.87
C ALA A 95 27.14 -38.12 12.01
N ILE A 96 26.73 -36.90 12.41
CA ILE A 96 27.50 -35.74 11.94
C ILE A 96 28.20 -35.11 13.13
N ARG A 97 29.52 -35.25 13.18
CA ARG A 97 30.28 -34.86 14.37
C ARG A 97 30.66 -33.40 14.44
N TYR A 98 30.44 -32.61 13.39
CA TYR A 98 30.86 -31.23 13.42
C TYR A 98 30.02 -30.33 12.52
N ALA A 99 29.53 -29.26 13.05
CA ALA A 99 28.99 -28.15 12.26
C ALA A 99 29.54 -26.83 12.81
N GLY A 100 30.33 -26.14 12.02
CA GLY A 100 30.67 -24.74 12.29
C GLY A 100 29.66 -23.83 11.62
N ILE A 101 29.13 -22.86 12.35
CA ILE A 101 28.27 -21.83 11.76
C ILE A 101 29.17 -20.75 11.18
N ASN A 102 29.06 -20.51 9.89
CA ASN A 102 29.72 -19.42 9.22
C ASN A 102 28.69 -18.44 8.64
N ARG A 103 28.99 -17.15 8.72
CA ARG A 103 28.28 -16.21 7.89
C ARG A 103 28.87 -16.28 6.49
N TRP A 104 28.02 -16.47 5.49
CA TRP A 104 28.48 -16.44 4.12
C TRP A 104 28.50 -15.01 3.58
N ASP A 105 27.52 -14.18 3.94
CA ASP A 105 27.40 -12.78 3.55
C ASP A 105 26.74 -11.99 4.69
N GLY A 106 26.67 -10.66 4.58
CA GLY A 106 25.87 -9.86 5.48
C GLY A 106 24.40 -9.78 5.04
N PHE A 107 23.57 -9.13 5.84
CA PHE A 107 22.22 -8.80 5.45
C PHE A 107 22.26 -7.72 4.36
N LYS A 108 21.55 -8.00 3.28
CA LYS A 108 21.34 -7.08 2.17
C LYS A 108 19.95 -7.30 1.59
N ASP A 109 19.22 -6.22 1.37
CA ASP A 109 17.84 -6.26 0.89
C ASP A 109 16.95 -7.17 1.78
N GLY A 110 17.22 -7.15 3.09
CA GLY A 110 16.48 -7.87 4.10
C GLY A 110 16.71 -9.38 4.16
N LEU A 111 17.76 -9.94 3.52
CA LEU A 111 18.07 -11.36 3.54
C LEU A 111 19.57 -11.60 3.74
N CYS A 112 19.91 -12.65 4.48
CA CYS A 112 21.27 -13.14 4.68
C CYS A 112 21.32 -14.66 4.55
N ALA A 113 22.40 -15.21 3.98
CA ALA A 113 22.72 -16.63 4.03
C ALA A 113 23.63 -16.91 5.23
N ILE A 114 23.36 -18.01 5.91
CA ILE A 114 24.19 -18.58 6.97
C ILE A 114 24.54 -19.98 6.52
N SER A 115 25.81 -20.34 6.57
CA SER A 115 26.28 -21.66 6.16
C SER A 115 26.70 -22.51 7.36
N TRP A 116 26.58 -23.81 7.19
CA TRP A 116 27.11 -24.83 8.08
C TRP A 116 27.88 -25.84 7.25
N MET A 117 29.00 -26.25 7.80
CA MET A 117 29.80 -27.36 7.25
C MET A 117 29.34 -28.65 7.89
N LEU A 118 28.86 -29.58 7.08
CA LEU A 118 28.43 -30.89 7.50
C LEU A 118 29.49 -31.93 7.06
N TYR A 119 29.80 -32.87 7.94
CA TYR A 119 30.73 -33.98 7.70
C TYR A 119 29.95 -35.29 7.79
N PRO A 120 29.49 -35.84 6.67
CA PRO A 120 28.56 -36.97 6.64
C PRO A 120 29.10 -38.27 7.26
N ASP A 121 30.41 -38.50 7.18
CA ASP A 121 31.02 -39.73 7.68
C ASP A 121 31.47 -39.72 9.15
N GLY A 122 31.23 -38.62 9.82
CA GLY A 122 31.55 -38.47 11.24
C GLY A 122 33.03 -38.50 11.57
N ARG A 123 33.92 -38.46 10.62
CA ARG A 123 35.35 -38.46 10.81
C ARG A 123 35.91 -37.06 10.97
N TYR A 124 35.77 -36.50 12.13
CA TYR A 124 36.65 -35.42 12.57
C TYR A 124 37.85 -36.03 13.26
N PHE A 125 38.97 -36.14 12.57
CA PHE A 125 40.24 -36.41 13.20
C PHE A 125 40.93 -35.09 13.57
N ALA A 126 40.86 -34.72 14.82
CA ALA A 126 41.98 -33.99 15.40
C ALA A 126 43.06 -35.02 15.65
N ASP A 127 44.08 -35.05 14.80
CA ASP A 127 45.35 -35.67 15.23
C ASP A 127 45.92 -34.84 16.40
N SER A 128 46.89 -35.40 17.10
CA SER A 128 47.47 -34.76 18.28
C SER A 128 48.11 -33.39 18.00
N ASP A 129 48.27 -33.01 16.75
CA ASP A 129 48.96 -31.80 16.30
C ASP A 129 48.02 -30.77 15.67
N GLY A 130 46.72 -31.05 15.60
CA GLY A 130 45.71 -30.12 15.13
C GLY A 130 45.63 -29.86 13.63
N PHE A 131 46.33 -30.66 12.83
CA PHE A 131 46.35 -30.58 11.37
C PHE A 131 46.18 -31.97 10.76
N GLY A 132 45.05 -32.20 10.20
CA GLY A 132 44.76 -33.43 9.43
C GLY A 132 43.35 -33.39 8.91
N MET A 133 43.12 -32.66 7.84
CA MET A 133 41.94 -32.84 7.01
C MET A 133 42.35 -33.77 5.88
N GLU A 134 41.88 -35.01 5.87
CA GLU A 134 41.81 -35.77 4.65
C GLU A 134 40.55 -35.36 3.90
N ASP A 135 40.74 -34.91 2.69
CA ASP A 135 39.79 -34.42 1.73
C ASP A 135 38.59 -35.35 1.52
N ASN A 136 37.45 -34.79 1.25
CA ASN A 136 36.43 -35.04 0.24
C ASN A 136 34.97 -35.22 0.69
N ASP A 137 34.59 -35.11 1.96
CA ASP A 137 33.21 -35.31 2.32
C ASP A 137 32.60 -34.13 3.10
N GLU A 138 33.13 -32.91 2.90
CA GLU A 138 32.54 -31.69 3.45
C GLU A 138 31.34 -31.25 2.60
N GLU A 139 30.18 -31.11 3.19
CA GLU A 139 29.04 -30.53 2.53
C GLU A 139 28.64 -29.22 3.20
N GLU A 140 28.68 -28.13 2.43
CA GLU A 140 28.22 -26.84 2.92
C GLU A 140 26.72 -26.67 2.66
N VAL A 141 25.94 -26.47 3.73
CA VAL A 141 24.52 -26.23 3.65
C VAL A 141 24.20 -24.80 4.09
N TYR A 142 23.17 -24.24 3.52
CA TYR A 142 22.81 -22.84 3.74
C TYR A 142 21.38 -22.72 4.24
N ALA A 143 21.16 -21.84 5.21
CA ALA A 143 19.85 -21.30 5.55
C ALA A 143 19.78 -19.83 5.14
N ILE A 144 18.63 -19.39 4.67
CA ILE A 144 18.35 -17.99 4.39
C ILE A 144 17.48 -17.42 5.51
N ILE A 145 17.93 -16.32 6.12
CA ILE A 145 17.27 -15.66 7.24
C ILE A 145 16.89 -14.23 6.84
N ASP A 146 15.70 -13.79 7.26
CA ASP A 146 15.24 -12.42 7.06
C ASP A 146 15.57 -11.50 8.24
N THR A 147 15.32 -10.20 8.11
CA THR A 147 15.54 -9.21 9.17
C THR A 147 14.57 -9.33 10.35
N ASP A 148 13.46 -10.06 10.21
CA ASP A 148 12.58 -10.43 11.31
C ASP A 148 13.06 -11.68 12.08
N LEU A 149 14.19 -12.23 11.65
CA LEU A 149 14.85 -13.43 12.17
C LEU A 149 14.10 -14.73 11.88
N ASN A 150 13.26 -14.76 10.82
CA ASN A 150 12.64 -15.98 10.36
C ASN A 150 13.58 -16.72 9.40
N ILE A 151 13.60 -18.05 9.50
CA ILE A 151 14.23 -18.89 8.49
C ILE A 151 13.31 -18.95 7.29
N VAL A 152 13.71 -18.29 6.20
CA VAL A 152 12.95 -18.23 4.93
C VAL A 152 13.18 -19.47 4.10
N GLU A 153 14.41 -19.97 4.10
CA GLU A 153 14.81 -21.24 3.49
C GLU A 153 15.57 -22.06 4.54
N PRO A 154 15.16 -23.31 4.78
CA PRO A 154 15.82 -24.18 5.72
C PRO A 154 17.19 -24.62 5.22
N PHE A 155 18.01 -25.15 6.12
CA PHE A 155 19.35 -25.64 5.79
C PHE A 155 19.33 -26.73 4.73
N ARG A 156 20.00 -26.46 3.59
CA ARG A 156 20.15 -27.36 2.47
C ARG A 156 21.36 -26.99 1.62
N PRO A 157 21.91 -27.92 0.81
CA PRO A 157 22.93 -27.60 -0.17
C PRO A 157 22.38 -26.61 -1.20
N ILE A 158 23.13 -25.54 -1.47
CA ILE A 158 22.81 -24.56 -2.50
C ILE A 158 24.08 -24.39 -3.36
N LYS A 159 24.04 -24.86 -4.59
CA LYS A 159 25.23 -24.87 -5.49
C LYS A 159 25.79 -23.48 -5.80
N ASP A 160 24.92 -22.47 -5.88
CA ASP A 160 25.29 -21.06 -6.13
C ASP A 160 24.43 -20.18 -5.24
N VAL A 161 24.86 -20.04 -4.00
CA VAL A 161 24.14 -19.27 -2.98
C VAL A 161 24.05 -17.79 -3.34
N ALA A 162 25.04 -17.24 -4.02
CA ALA A 162 25.03 -15.82 -4.44
C ALA A 162 23.90 -15.54 -5.43
N ASN A 163 23.79 -16.38 -6.45
CA ASN A 163 22.74 -16.25 -7.45
C ASN A 163 21.36 -16.56 -6.85
N TYR A 164 21.28 -17.58 -6.00
CA TYR A 164 20.06 -17.94 -5.30
C TYR A 164 19.54 -16.79 -4.41
N LEU A 165 20.40 -16.17 -3.60
CA LEU A 165 20.07 -14.98 -2.81
C LEU A 165 19.60 -13.82 -3.69
N LYS A 166 20.28 -13.59 -4.81
CA LYS A 166 19.90 -12.55 -5.76
C LYS A 166 18.49 -12.78 -6.33
N GLU A 167 18.17 -14.02 -6.67
CA GLU A 167 16.82 -14.37 -7.15
C GLU A 167 15.75 -14.19 -6.06
N LEU A 168 16.03 -14.62 -4.84
CA LEU A 168 15.12 -14.43 -3.70
C LEU A 168 14.90 -12.94 -3.38
N ARG A 169 15.98 -12.14 -3.39
CA ARG A 169 15.90 -10.67 -3.21
C ARG A 169 15.03 -10.03 -4.29
N ASN A 170 15.24 -10.41 -5.56
CA ASN A 170 14.42 -9.95 -6.67
C ASN A 170 12.95 -10.37 -6.56
N LYS A 171 12.66 -11.60 -6.11
CA LYS A 171 11.29 -12.06 -5.83
C LYS A 171 10.67 -11.28 -4.68
N LYS A 172 11.43 -11.02 -3.60
CA LYS A 172 10.97 -10.22 -2.46
C LYS A 172 10.67 -8.78 -2.89
N HIS A 173 11.54 -8.16 -3.68
CA HIS A 173 11.29 -6.84 -4.27
C HIS A 173 10.02 -6.82 -5.15
N LYS A 174 9.86 -7.79 -6.05
CA LYS A 174 8.64 -7.90 -6.87
C LYS A 174 7.39 -8.12 -6.01
N THR A 175 7.49 -8.92 -4.96
CA THR A 175 6.37 -9.18 -4.03
C THR A 175 6.06 -7.95 -3.17
N LEU A 176 7.07 -7.21 -2.72
CA LEU A 176 6.91 -5.95 -2.00
C LEU A 176 6.35 -4.86 -2.91
N THR A 177 6.87 -4.74 -4.14
CA THR A 177 6.32 -3.83 -5.16
C THR A 177 4.88 -4.21 -5.51
N ASN A 178 4.57 -5.50 -5.69
CA ASN A 178 3.20 -5.96 -5.88
C ASN A 178 2.33 -5.80 -4.62
N LYS A 179 2.86 -6.03 -3.41
CA LYS A 179 2.13 -5.75 -2.16
C LYS A 179 1.97 -4.26 -1.90
N GLN A 180 2.94 -3.43 -2.23
CA GLN A 180 2.80 -1.97 -2.20
C GLN A 180 1.83 -1.49 -3.27
N ASN A 181 1.83 -2.08 -4.47
CA ASN A 181 0.82 -1.81 -5.51
C ASN A 181 -0.57 -2.38 -5.16
N ILE A 182 -0.67 -3.46 -4.36
CA ILE A 182 -1.94 -3.98 -3.82
C ILE A 182 -2.35 -3.22 -2.55
N SER A 183 -1.40 -2.62 -1.80
CA SER A 183 -1.66 -1.99 -0.51
C SER A 183 -1.99 -0.50 -0.59
N MET A 184 -1.79 0.18 -1.73
CA MET A 184 -2.08 1.60 -1.83
C MET A 184 -2.54 1.98 -3.23
N LYS A 185 -3.66 1.40 -3.68
CA LYS A 185 -4.39 2.04 -4.76
C LYS A 185 -4.90 3.38 -4.26
N THR A 186 -4.62 4.42 -5.02
CA THR A 186 -5.18 5.74 -4.72
C THR A 186 -6.69 5.67 -4.86
N ARG A 187 -7.41 5.84 -3.76
CA ARG A 187 -8.87 5.88 -3.79
C ARG A 187 -9.34 7.25 -4.26
N ILE A 188 -10.21 7.25 -5.24
CA ILE A 188 -10.76 8.46 -5.85
C ILE A 188 -12.27 8.42 -5.73
N PHE A 189 -12.82 9.35 -4.98
CA PHE A 189 -14.26 9.47 -4.77
C PHE A 189 -14.83 10.53 -5.72
N ASN A 190 -15.77 10.14 -6.55
CA ASN A 190 -16.46 10.99 -7.49
C ASN A 190 -17.88 11.23 -6.99
N LEU A 191 -18.13 12.41 -6.44
CA LEU A 191 -19.49 12.84 -6.05
C LEU A 191 -20.10 13.64 -7.19
N ILE A 192 -21.20 13.14 -7.73
CA ILE A 192 -21.98 13.78 -8.77
C ILE A 192 -23.32 14.19 -8.16
N ILE A 193 -23.58 15.48 -8.12
CA ILE A 193 -24.83 16.08 -7.63
C ILE A 193 -25.53 16.68 -8.85
N ILE A 194 -26.63 16.08 -9.28
CA ILE A 194 -27.37 16.50 -10.47
C ILE A 194 -28.77 16.96 -10.11
N ASP A 195 -29.12 18.11 -10.63
CA ASP A 195 -30.45 18.71 -10.53
C ASP A 195 -31.50 17.81 -11.23
N GLU A 196 -32.56 17.51 -10.53
CA GLU A 196 -33.74 16.78 -11.01
C GLU A 196 -35.00 17.70 -10.90
N SER A 197 -34.81 19.02 -10.90
CA SER A 197 -35.92 20.00 -10.87
C SER A 197 -36.65 20.06 -12.21
N GLY A 198 -37.82 20.68 -12.22
CA GLY A 198 -38.72 20.73 -13.38
C GLY A 198 -38.09 21.35 -14.65
N SER A 199 -37.18 22.33 -14.49
CA SER A 199 -36.48 22.95 -15.62
C SER A 199 -35.64 21.95 -16.42
N MET A 200 -35.02 20.95 -15.76
CA MET A 200 -34.24 19.90 -16.39
C MET A 200 -35.05 18.99 -17.31
N GLN A 201 -36.39 19.08 -17.31
CA GLN A 201 -37.25 18.27 -18.18
C GLN A 201 -36.95 18.48 -19.68
N SER A 202 -36.57 19.71 -20.06
CA SER A 202 -36.29 20.09 -21.46
C SER A 202 -35.00 19.44 -22.00
N ILE A 203 -34.07 19.04 -21.10
CA ILE A 203 -32.78 18.41 -21.43
C ILE A 203 -32.60 17.06 -20.71
N LYS A 204 -33.71 16.43 -20.30
CA LYS A 204 -33.71 15.18 -19.53
C LYS A 204 -32.84 14.09 -20.14
N LYS A 205 -32.97 13.85 -21.44
CA LYS A 205 -32.22 12.80 -22.13
C LYS A 205 -30.72 13.10 -22.11
N GLU A 206 -30.35 14.31 -22.43
CA GLU A 206 -28.96 14.77 -22.53
C GLU A 206 -28.30 14.80 -21.15
N ALA A 207 -29.05 15.14 -20.10
CA ALA A 207 -28.59 15.08 -18.72
C ALA A 207 -28.27 13.62 -18.30
N ILE A 208 -29.14 12.67 -18.64
CA ILE A 208 -28.90 11.24 -18.44
C ILE A 208 -27.65 10.78 -19.19
N ASP A 209 -27.55 11.13 -20.47
CA ASP A 209 -26.42 10.74 -21.33
C ASP A 209 -25.11 11.30 -20.78
N SER A 210 -25.08 12.55 -20.30
CA SER A 210 -23.91 13.21 -19.69
C SER A 210 -23.44 12.53 -18.41
N VAL A 211 -24.38 12.17 -17.52
CA VAL A 211 -24.03 11.42 -16.29
C VAL A 211 -23.46 10.04 -16.65
N ASN A 212 -24.08 9.35 -17.60
CA ASN A 212 -23.61 8.04 -18.05
C ASN A 212 -22.24 8.12 -18.71
N GLU A 213 -21.98 9.13 -19.53
CA GLU A 213 -20.66 9.40 -20.11
C GLU A 213 -19.63 9.67 -19.03
N THR A 214 -19.99 10.43 -17.98
CA THR A 214 -19.13 10.64 -16.82
C THR A 214 -18.78 9.31 -16.14
N ILE A 215 -19.76 8.43 -15.88
CA ILE A 215 -19.55 7.11 -15.29
C ILE A 215 -18.63 6.26 -16.20
N GLN A 216 -18.84 6.27 -17.52
CA GLN A 216 -17.97 5.54 -18.46
C GLN A 216 -16.54 6.08 -18.50
N THR A 217 -16.38 7.41 -18.37
CA THR A 217 -15.06 8.05 -18.26
C THR A 217 -14.32 7.56 -17.00
N ILE A 218 -15.01 7.50 -15.86
CA ILE A 218 -14.43 7.01 -14.61
C ILE A 218 -14.05 5.52 -14.74
N ARG A 219 -14.89 4.68 -15.34
CA ARG A 219 -14.58 3.26 -15.62
C ARG A 219 -13.36 3.11 -16.53
N SER A 220 -13.26 3.95 -17.57
CA SER A 220 -12.13 3.93 -18.50
C SER A 220 -10.83 4.33 -17.80
N ALA A 221 -10.88 5.33 -16.91
CA ALA A 221 -9.74 5.74 -16.09
C ALA A 221 -9.28 4.62 -15.15
N GLN A 222 -10.20 3.93 -14.45
CA GLN A 222 -9.85 2.79 -13.59
C GLN A 222 -9.19 1.65 -14.36
N LYS A 223 -9.61 1.40 -15.61
CA LYS A 223 -8.97 0.40 -16.48
C LYS A 223 -7.60 0.85 -16.97
N LYS A 224 -7.43 2.15 -17.27
CA LYS A 224 -6.17 2.74 -17.71
C LYS A 224 -5.15 2.79 -16.57
N HIS A 225 -5.57 3.16 -15.36
CA HIS A 225 -4.73 3.34 -14.17
C HIS A 225 -5.05 2.26 -13.14
N GLN A 226 -4.29 1.17 -13.18
CA GLN A 226 -4.51 0.01 -12.29
C GLN A 226 -4.17 0.29 -10.81
N ASP A 227 -3.47 1.38 -10.56
CA ASP A 227 -3.12 1.91 -9.24
C ASP A 227 -4.20 2.84 -8.65
N GLN A 228 -5.31 3.05 -9.36
CA GLN A 228 -6.47 3.83 -8.90
C GLN A 228 -7.67 2.93 -8.61
N GLU A 229 -8.44 3.29 -7.59
CA GLU A 229 -9.76 2.74 -7.29
C GLU A 229 -10.79 3.87 -7.26
N HIS A 230 -11.75 3.78 -8.15
CA HIS A 230 -12.77 4.82 -8.28
C HIS A 230 -14.09 4.41 -7.66
N TYR A 231 -14.59 5.28 -6.79
CA TYR A 231 -15.90 5.18 -6.16
C TYR A 231 -16.80 6.29 -6.67
N VAL A 232 -18.07 5.99 -6.85
CA VAL A 232 -19.08 6.94 -7.31
C VAL A 232 -20.15 7.12 -6.25
N SER A 233 -20.45 8.37 -5.92
CA SER A 233 -21.66 8.79 -5.26
C SER A 233 -22.49 9.62 -6.25
N LEU A 234 -23.72 9.24 -6.47
CA LEU A 234 -24.66 9.95 -7.34
C LEU A 234 -25.85 10.39 -6.52
N VAL A 235 -26.09 11.68 -6.51
CA VAL A 235 -27.22 12.32 -5.83
C VAL A 235 -28.04 13.08 -6.84
N THR A 236 -29.34 12.83 -6.89
CA THR A 236 -30.29 13.66 -7.60
C THR A 236 -31.08 14.52 -6.62
N PHE A 237 -31.45 15.71 -7.00
CA PHE A 237 -32.19 16.60 -6.14
C PHE A 237 -33.21 17.46 -6.89
N ASN A 238 -34.34 17.70 -6.24
CA ASN A 238 -35.31 18.73 -6.58
C ASN A 238 -35.64 19.48 -5.29
N ASP A 239 -36.85 19.42 -4.75
CA ASP A 239 -37.21 19.85 -3.37
C ASP A 239 -36.86 18.79 -2.32
N ASP A 240 -36.56 17.58 -2.75
CA ASP A 240 -36.00 16.46 -1.96
C ASP A 240 -34.62 16.07 -2.45
N VAL A 241 -33.78 15.53 -1.56
CA VAL A 241 -32.43 15.03 -1.89
C VAL A 241 -32.41 13.52 -1.88
N LYS A 242 -32.07 12.91 -3.02
CA LYS A 242 -32.06 11.46 -3.20
C LYS A 242 -30.68 10.93 -3.52
N THR A 243 -30.12 10.13 -2.63
CA THR A 243 -28.88 9.41 -2.89
C THR A 243 -29.18 8.15 -3.73
N VAL A 244 -28.73 8.15 -4.98
CA VAL A 244 -28.86 7.01 -5.90
C VAL A 244 -27.77 6.00 -5.65
N TYR A 245 -26.52 6.46 -5.52
CA TYR A 245 -25.35 5.66 -5.16
C TYR A 245 -24.54 6.36 -4.08
N GLU A 246 -24.01 5.59 -3.14
CA GLU A 246 -23.18 6.12 -2.06
C GLU A 246 -21.87 5.35 -1.96
N CYS A 247 -20.78 5.91 -2.47
CA CYS A 247 -19.44 5.31 -2.48
C CYS A 247 -19.40 3.89 -3.08
N VAL A 248 -20.10 3.70 -4.18
CA VAL A 248 -20.14 2.40 -4.88
C VAL A 248 -18.94 2.30 -5.81
N PRO A 249 -18.21 1.15 -5.86
CA PRO A 249 -17.18 0.93 -6.86
C PRO A 249 -17.73 1.18 -8.28
N VAL A 250 -16.99 1.89 -9.12
CA VAL A 250 -17.53 2.35 -10.43
C VAL A 250 -17.99 1.20 -11.33
N ASP A 251 -17.39 0.02 -11.18
CA ASP A 251 -17.77 -1.17 -11.98
C ASP A 251 -19.15 -1.71 -11.60
N GLU A 252 -19.64 -1.43 -10.39
CA GLU A 252 -20.95 -1.84 -9.90
C GLU A 252 -22.06 -0.81 -10.15
N VAL A 253 -21.68 0.42 -10.56
CA VAL A 253 -22.64 1.50 -10.83
C VAL A 253 -23.44 1.19 -12.09
N LYS A 254 -24.75 1.24 -12.01
CA LYS A 254 -25.64 1.12 -13.18
C LYS A 254 -25.88 2.50 -13.79
N GLU A 255 -26.10 2.53 -15.08
CA GLU A 255 -26.42 3.75 -15.80
C GLU A 255 -27.76 4.36 -15.36
N LEU A 256 -27.81 5.67 -15.37
CA LEU A 256 -29.02 6.42 -15.14
C LEU A 256 -29.98 6.20 -16.32
N THR A 257 -31.27 6.12 -16.05
CA THR A 257 -32.30 5.88 -17.07
C THR A 257 -33.44 6.88 -16.95
N ALA A 258 -34.23 7.01 -18.00
CA ALA A 258 -35.42 7.84 -17.98
C ALA A 258 -36.48 7.42 -16.93
N LYS A 259 -36.35 6.21 -16.36
CA LYS A 259 -37.20 5.74 -15.24
C LYS A 259 -36.64 6.13 -13.89
N THR A 260 -35.33 6.25 -13.76
CA THR A 260 -34.64 6.54 -12.48
C THR A 260 -34.34 8.02 -12.29
N TYR A 261 -34.46 8.84 -13.33
CA TYR A 261 -34.29 10.29 -13.32
C TYR A 261 -35.56 10.94 -13.88
N GLN A 262 -36.28 11.64 -13.01
CA GLN A 262 -37.62 12.16 -13.27
C GLN A 262 -37.69 13.63 -12.86
N PRO A 263 -37.29 14.58 -13.72
CA PRO A 263 -37.33 16.00 -13.40
C PRO A 263 -38.72 16.50 -13.04
N ASP A 264 -38.84 17.12 -11.85
CA ASP A 264 -40.06 17.72 -11.31
C ASP A 264 -39.72 18.69 -10.16
N CYS A 265 -40.67 19.55 -9.80
CA CYS A 265 -40.63 20.44 -8.66
C CYS A 265 -39.53 21.54 -8.68
N CYS A 266 -38.99 21.90 -7.52
CA CYS A 266 -38.12 23.03 -7.25
C CYS A 266 -36.65 22.62 -7.17
N THR A 267 -35.75 23.52 -6.74
CA THR A 267 -34.31 23.34 -6.74
C THR A 267 -33.74 23.58 -5.34
N ALA A 268 -33.53 22.52 -4.55
CA ALA A 268 -32.91 22.59 -3.21
C ALA A 268 -31.39 22.29 -3.29
N LEU A 269 -30.66 23.14 -3.99
CA LEU A 269 -29.22 22.98 -4.26
C LEU A 269 -28.38 22.94 -2.98
N TYR A 270 -28.63 23.86 -2.04
CA TYR A 270 -27.82 23.93 -0.82
C TYR A 270 -28.04 22.72 0.08
N ASP A 271 -29.26 22.20 0.17
CA ASP A 271 -29.54 20.97 0.92
C ASP A 271 -28.86 19.77 0.26
N ALA A 272 -28.92 19.66 -1.06
CA ALA A 272 -28.25 18.60 -1.81
C ALA A 272 -26.74 18.61 -1.58
N MET A 273 -26.09 19.77 -1.67
CA MET A 273 -24.67 19.91 -1.39
C MET A 273 -24.37 19.61 0.08
N GLY A 274 -25.09 20.19 1.01
CA GLY A 274 -24.83 20.04 2.44
C GLY A 274 -24.95 18.59 2.92
N ILE A 275 -26.03 17.92 2.55
CA ILE A 275 -26.29 16.52 2.89
C ILE A 275 -25.22 15.62 2.27
N SER A 276 -24.95 15.76 0.96
CA SER A 276 -24.01 14.88 0.22
C SER A 276 -22.56 15.04 0.68
N LEU A 277 -22.09 16.28 0.85
CA LEU A 277 -20.74 16.57 1.30
C LEU A 277 -20.51 16.06 2.73
N ASN A 278 -21.49 16.26 3.64
CA ASN A 278 -21.40 15.77 5.00
C ASN A 278 -21.49 14.23 5.10
N ALA A 279 -22.19 13.56 4.20
CA ALA A 279 -22.21 12.12 4.13
C ALA A 279 -20.86 11.57 3.63
N LEU A 280 -20.33 12.13 2.53
CA LEU A 280 -19.09 11.66 1.92
C LEU A 280 -17.87 11.88 2.82
N ARG A 281 -17.75 13.04 3.49
CA ARG A 281 -16.59 13.35 4.35
C ARG A 281 -16.41 12.38 5.53
N LYS A 282 -17.45 11.65 5.92
CA LYS A 282 -17.37 10.62 6.97
C LYS A 282 -16.74 9.32 6.49
N LYS A 283 -16.61 9.13 5.17
CA LYS A 283 -16.14 7.91 4.52
C LYS A 283 -14.76 8.04 3.88
N VAL A 284 -14.32 9.28 3.67
CA VAL A 284 -13.08 9.62 3.01
C VAL A 284 -11.96 9.78 4.03
N ALA A 285 -10.80 9.17 3.78
CA ALA A 285 -9.57 9.34 4.56
C ALA A 285 -8.76 10.55 4.04
N GLU A 286 -7.74 10.95 4.77
CA GLU A 286 -6.92 12.13 4.46
C GLU A 286 -6.17 12.01 3.12
N ASP A 287 -5.73 10.79 2.77
CA ASP A 287 -4.98 10.53 1.53
C ASP A 287 -5.87 10.33 0.30
N ASP A 288 -7.17 10.18 0.48
CA ASP A 288 -8.12 9.97 -0.61
C ASP A 288 -8.26 11.22 -1.49
N LYS A 289 -8.54 11.03 -2.77
CA LYS A 289 -8.83 12.12 -3.70
C LYS A 289 -10.33 12.24 -3.89
N VAL A 290 -10.83 13.46 -3.88
CA VAL A 290 -12.28 13.72 -4.03
C VAL A 290 -12.52 14.74 -5.11
N LEU A 291 -13.39 14.39 -6.06
CA LEU A 291 -13.91 15.30 -7.07
C LEU A 291 -15.42 15.42 -6.91
N VAL A 292 -15.89 16.60 -6.63
CA VAL A 292 -17.31 16.96 -6.54
C VAL A 292 -17.72 17.70 -7.79
N THR A 293 -18.76 17.22 -8.45
CA THR A 293 -19.34 17.87 -9.65
C THR A 293 -20.80 18.17 -9.38
N VAL A 294 -21.17 19.43 -9.49
CA VAL A 294 -22.55 19.90 -9.37
C VAL A 294 -23.06 20.30 -10.76
N VAL A 295 -24.21 19.79 -11.15
CA VAL A 295 -24.84 20.10 -12.46
C VAL A 295 -26.26 20.58 -12.20
N THR A 296 -26.60 21.81 -12.63
CA THR A 296 -27.93 22.40 -12.46
C THR A 296 -28.24 23.39 -13.60
N ASP A 297 -29.50 23.54 -13.97
CA ASP A 297 -29.97 24.56 -14.89
C ASP A 297 -30.84 25.64 -14.21
N GLY A 298 -30.97 25.56 -12.87
CA GLY A 298 -31.86 26.40 -12.06
C GLY A 298 -31.15 27.14 -10.95
N TYR A 299 -31.84 28.20 -10.45
CA TYR A 299 -31.45 28.90 -9.24
C TYR A 299 -31.93 28.15 -8.01
N GLU A 300 -31.13 28.18 -6.92
CA GLU A 300 -31.55 27.76 -5.59
C GLU A 300 -32.85 28.46 -5.17
N ASN A 301 -33.87 27.69 -4.78
CA ASN A 301 -35.14 28.24 -4.39
C ASN A 301 -35.95 27.40 -3.38
N ALA A 302 -35.42 26.27 -2.92
CA ALA A 302 -36.18 25.31 -2.11
C ALA A 302 -35.44 24.74 -0.87
N SER A 303 -34.18 25.07 -0.66
CA SER A 303 -33.40 24.56 0.48
C SER A 303 -33.94 25.05 1.82
N LYS A 304 -33.96 24.16 2.81
CA LYS A 304 -34.50 24.38 4.14
C LYS A 304 -33.49 24.18 5.26
N GLU A 305 -32.51 23.27 5.04
CA GLU A 305 -31.55 22.86 6.06
C GLU A 305 -30.23 23.64 5.97
N TYR A 306 -29.80 23.98 4.78
CA TYR A 306 -28.53 24.66 4.54
C TYR A 306 -28.72 26.02 3.87
N SER A 307 -27.98 27.01 4.36
CA SER A 307 -27.87 28.31 3.69
C SER A 307 -26.67 28.38 2.79
N GLY A 308 -26.65 29.26 1.79
CA GLY A 308 -25.47 29.48 0.93
C GLY A 308 -24.22 29.83 1.73
N LYS A 309 -24.32 30.56 2.84
CA LYS A 309 -23.22 30.85 3.75
C LYS A 309 -22.65 29.57 4.41
N ALA A 310 -23.53 28.64 4.81
CA ALA A 310 -23.09 27.36 5.38
C ALA A 310 -22.40 26.48 4.35
N ILE A 311 -22.94 26.44 3.12
CA ILE A 311 -22.30 25.71 2.00
C ILE A 311 -20.95 26.31 1.64
N LYS A 312 -20.84 27.63 1.55
CA LYS A 312 -19.55 28.31 1.33
C LYS A 312 -18.50 27.87 2.36
N ALA A 313 -18.82 27.94 3.65
CA ALA A 313 -17.90 27.55 4.70
C ALA A 313 -17.50 26.07 4.60
N LEU A 314 -18.45 25.18 4.25
CA LEU A 314 -18.19 23.75 4.05
C LEU A 314 -17.29 23.50 2.84
N VAL A 315 -17.51 24.16 1.72
CA VAL A 315 -16.67 24.06 0.51
C VAL A 315 -15.26 24.57 0.80
N ASP A 316 -15.12 25.72 1.48
CA ASP A 316 -13.81 26.26 1.87
C ASP A 316 -13.04 25.28 2.78
N GLU A 317 -13.72 24.67 3.77
CA GLU A 317 -13.13 23.63 4.64
C GLU A 317 -12.64 22.42 3.83
N LEU A 318 -13.47 21.91 2.91
CA LEU A 318 -13.15 20.70 2.14
C LEU A 318 -12.10 20.96 1.07
N LYS A 319 -12.05 22.13 0.43
CA LYS A 319 -10.96 22.56 -0.46
C LYS A 319 -9.63 22.58 0.29
N ALA A 320 -9.61 23.07 1.53
CA ALA A 320 -8.41 23.04 2.37
C ALA A 320 -7.95 21.62 2.72
N LYS A 321 -8.84 20.62 2.64
CA LYS A 321 -8.53 19.18 2.77
C LYS A 321 -8.20 18.48 1.45
N GLY A 322 -8.04 19.23 0.37
CA GLY A 322 -7.63 18.69 -0.93
C GLY A 322 -8.77 18.20 -1.82
N TRP A 323 -10.03 18.56 -1.52
CA TRP A 323 -11.16 18.26 -2.40
C TRP A 323 -11.20 19.21 -3.59
N VAL A 324 -11.56 18.69 -4.74
CA VAL A 324 -11.75 19.46 -5.97
C VAL A 324 -13.23 19.62 -6.26
N PHE A 325 -13.63 20.84 -6.62
CA PHE A 325 -15.01 21.18 -6.91
C PHE A 325 -15.15 21.72 -8.32
N ALA A 326 -16.19 21.28 -9.02
CA ALA A 326 -16.62 21.78 -10.31
C ALA A 326 -18.12 22.09 -10.29
N TYR A 327 -18.49 23.27 -10.76
CA TYR A 327 -19.87 23.72 -10.87
C TYR A 327 -20.23 23.95 -12.33
N ILE A 328 -21.29 23.30 -12.79
CA ILE A 328 -21.76 23.33 -14.16
C ILE A 328 -23.18 23.84 -14.16
N GLY A 329 -23.40 24.98 -14.76
CA GLY A 329 -24.68 25.65 -14.73
C GLY A 329 -25.20 26.09 -16.08
N ALA A 330 -26.50 26.22 -16.20
CA ALA A 330 -27.18 26.81 -17.36
C ALA A 330 -28.23 27.81 -16.91
N ASN A 331 -28.68 28.66 -17.85
CA ASN A 331 -29.79 29.61 -17.66
C ASN A 331 -29.66 30.56 -16.46
N GLN A 332 -28.41 30.78 -15.97
CA GLN A 332 -28.12 31.64 -14.81
C GLN A 332 -26.76 32.31 -14.97
N ASP A 333 -26.48 33.32 -14.14
CA ASP A 333 -25.10 33.80 -13.99
C ASP A 333 -24.30 32.78 -13.15
N VAL A 334 -23.73 31.79 -13.86
CA VAL A 334 -23.09 30.61 -13.27
C VAL A 334 -21.88 30.99 -12.42
N GLU A 335 -21.10 31.98 -12.88
CA GLU A 335 -19.93 32.47 -12.15
C GLU A 335 -20.36 33.16 -10.83
N ALA A 336 -21.35 34.03 -10.89
CA ALA A 336 -21.86 34.70 -9.69
C ALA A 336 -22.44 33.71 -8.66
N VAL A 337 -23.20 32.72 -9.10
CA VAL A 337 -23.76 31.68 -8.20
C VAL A 337 -22.64 30.83 -7.60
N ALA A 338 -21.72 30.33 -8.38
CA ALA A 338 -20.60 29.51 -7.90
C ALA A 338 -19.70 30.29 -6.93
N ALA A 339 -19.45 31.55 -7.17
CA ALA A 339 -18.69 32.43 -6.28
C ALA A 339 -19.34 32.57 -4.90
N THR A 340 -20.68 32.55 -4.80
CA THR A 340 -21.39 32.60 -3.53
C THR A 340 -21.12 31.40 -2.62
N ILE A 341 -20.71 30.27 -3.21
CA ILE A 341 -20.38 29.01 -2.54
C ILE A 341 -18.91 28.62 -2.70
N SER A 342 -18.03 29.58 -3.03
CA SER A 342 -16.57 29.40 -3.16
C SER A 342 -16.09 28.35 -4.18
N ILE A 343 -16.85 28.08 -5.23
CA ILE A 343 -16.41 27.21 -6.33
C ILE A 343 -15.88 28.10 -7.48
N THR A 344 -14.66 27.83 -7.91
CA THR A 344 -13.93 28.58 -8.95
C THR A 344 -13.92 27.87 -10.29
N ASN A 345 -13.93 26.54 -10.29
CA ASN A 345 -14.08 25.78 -11.55
C ASN A 345 -15.53 25.82 -12.02
N VAL A 346 -15.81 26.66 -12.97
CA VAL A 346 -17.14 26.95 -13.46
C VAL A 346 -17.23 26.64 -14.95
N MET A 347 -18.29 25.98 -15.35
CA MET A 347 -18.64 25.81 -16.76
C MET A 347 -20.08 26.24 -16.99
N GLN A 348 -20.28 27.16 -17.91
CA GLN A 348 -21.59 27.48 -18.43
C GLN A 348 -21.91 26.63 -19.64
N PHE A 349 -23.16 26.15 -19.75
CA PHE A 349 -23.66 25.48 -20.93
C PHE A 349 -25.05 26.01 -21.34
N ASP A 350 -25.38 25.83 -22.61
CA ASP A 350 -26.74 26.15 -23.09
C ASP A 350 -27.65 24.96 -22.76
N ALA A 351 -28.79 25.20 -22.12
CA ALA A 351 -29.77 24.16 -21.80
C ALA A 351 -30.53 23.73 -23.11
N THR A 352 -29.78 23.23 -24.06
CA THR A 352 -30.22 22.63 -25.32
C THR A 352 -29.59 21.26 -25.49
N PRO A 353 -30.16 20.35 -26.28
CA PRO A 353 -29.54 19.04 -26.52
C PRO A 353 -28.09 19.12 -26.98
N LEU A 354 -27.75 20.04 -27.89
CA LEU A 354 -26.39 20.21 -28.40
C LEU A 354 -25.45 20.78 -27.31
N GLY A 355 -25.89 21.78 -26.57
CA GLY A 355 -25.12 22.43 -25.52
C GLY A 355 -24.82 21.44 -24.39
N THR A 356 -25.80 20.63 -23.96
CA THR A 356 -25.63 19.61 -22.93
C THR A 356 -24.69 18.49 -23.37
N ALA A 357 -24.78 18.04 -24.62
CA ALA A 357 -23.84 17.05 -25.15
C ALA A 357 -22.39 17.59 -25.21
N ALA A 358 -22.21 18.85 -25.66
CA ALA A 358 -20.89 19.48 -25.65
C ALA A 358 -20.31 19.66 -24.23
N MET A 359 -21.16 20.00 -23.28
CA MET A 359 -20.80 20.07 -21.85
C MET A 359 -20.32 18.70 -21.33
N GLY A 360 -21.07 17.62 -21.61
CA GLY A 360 -20.69 16.26 -21.20
C GLY A 360 -19.28 15.89 -21.69
N ALA A 361 -18.99 16.09 -22.96
CA ALA A 361 -17.67 15.81 -23.55
C ALA A 361 -16.53 16.62 -22.89
N ARG A 362 -16.75 17.90 -22.58
CA ARG A 362 -15.76 18.74 -21.88
C ARG A 362 -15.51 18.27 -20.44
N VAL A 363 -16.56 17.91 -19.73
CA VAL A 363 -16.46 17.36 -18.36
C VAL A 363 -15.70 16.04 -18.36
N ALA A 364 -15.99 15.15 -19.32
CA ALA A 364 -15.29 13.87 -19.47
C ALA A 364 -13.79 14.08 -19.75
N SER A 365 -13.45 15.01 -20.65
CA SER A 365 -12.05 15.36 -20.96
C SER A 365 -11.32 15.93 -19.75
N ALA A 366 -11.90 16.92 -19.07
CA ALA A 366 -11.32 17.53 -17.85
C ALA A 366 -11.08 16.50 -16.75
N ARG A 367 -12.05 15.61 -16.51
CA ARG A 367 -11.95 14.53 -15.56
C ARG A 367 -10.86 13.53 -15.92
N GLY A 368 -10.73 13.17 -17.18
CA GLY A 368 -9.67 12.29 -17.67
C GLY A 368 -8.27 12.86 -17.39
N ARG A 369 -8.05 14.15 -17.70
CA ARG A 369 -6.79 14.84 -17.39
C ARG A 369 -6.48 14.85 -15.88
N LEU A 370 -7.49 15.09 -15.04
CA LEU A 370 -7.32 15.04 -13.59
C LEU A 370 -6.83 13.67 -13.13
N PHE A 371 -7.41 12.58 -13.63
CA PHE A 371 -7.03 11.22 -13.28
C PHE A 371 -5.63 10.86 -13.79
N ASP A 372 -5.22 11.35 -14.95
CA ASP A 372 -3.86 11.23 -15.47
C ASP A 372 -2.86 11.97 -14.56
N ARG A 373 -3.16 13.21 -14.13
CA ARG A 373 -2.33 13.97 -13.18
C ARG A 373 -2.19 13.27 -11.83
N ILE A 374 -3.23 12.59 -11.35
CA ILE A 374 -3.18 11.79 -10.11
C ILE A 374 -2.25 10.58 -10.31
N ALA A 375 -2.32 9.88 -11.44
CA ALA A 375 -1.47 8.74 -11.76
C ALA A 375 0.01 9.12 -11.89
N ASP A 376 0.29 10.25 -12.50
CA ASP A 376 1.64 10.77 -12.71
C ASP A 376 2.25 11.44 -11.46
N CYS A 377 1.57 11.36 -10.30
CA CYS A 377 1.97 12.04 -9.07
C CYS A 377 2.13 13.57 -9.21
N CYS A 378 1.50 14.17 -10.20
CA CYS A 378 1.50 15.61 -10.48
C CYS A 378 0.23 16.31 -9.99
N PHE A 379 -0.57 15.64 -9.14
CA PHE A 379 -1.83 16.19 -8.66
C PHE A 379 -1.60 17.22 -7.55
N SER A 380 -2.13 18.42 -7.79
CA SER A 380 -2.31 19.50 -6.81
C SER A 380 -3.79 19.87 -6.74
N ALA A 381 -4.40 19.71 -5.58
CA ALA A 381 -5.81 20.09 -5.41
C ALA A 381 -6.05 21.60 -5.50
N ALA A 382 -5.05 22.41 -5.12
CA ALA A 382 -5.12 23.87 -5.25
C ALA A 382 -5.20 24.27 -6.74
N GLU A 383 -4.29 23.75 -7.56
CA GLU A 383 -4.30 23.99 -9.02
C GLU A 383 -5.58 23.42 -9.66
N ALA A 384 -5.95 22.18 -9.32
CA ALA A 384 -7.16 21.56 -9.86
C ALA A 384 -8.46 22.30 -9.49
N ASN A 385 -8.46 23.11 -8.42
CA ASN A 385 -9.59 23.99 -8.11
C ASN A 385 -9.60 25.30 -8.92
N GLU A 386 -8.56 25.57 -9.69
CA GLU A 386 -8.44 26.76 -10.56
C GLU A 386 -8.51 26.39 -12.05
N ASP A 387 -7.95 25.23 -12.45
CA ASP A 387 -7.70 24.86 -13.86
C ASP A 387 -8.45 23.61 -14.35
N PHE A 388 -9.43 23.10 -13.60
CA PHE A 388 -10.10 21.82 -13.93
C PHE A 388 -10.65 21.79 -15.38
N PHE A 389 -11.24 22.89 -15.85
CA PHE A 389 -11.80 22.98 -17.19
C PHE A 389 -10.85 23.54 -18.24
N ASP A 390 -9.67 24.02 -17.85
CA ASP A 390 -8.71 24.58 -18.78
C ASP A 390 -8.13 23.48 -19.68
N GLU A 391 -8.09 23.74 -20.97
CA GLU A 391 -7.36 22.91 -21.91
C GLU A 391 -5.87 23.27 -21.82
N GLU A 392 -4.99 22.27 -21.80
CA GLU A 392 -3.54 22.52 -21.87
C GLU A 392 -3.23 23.35 -23.10
N LYS A 393 -2.55 24.48 -22.89
CA LYS A 393 -2.06 25.38 -23.96
C LYS A 393 -0.85 24.77 -24.65
#